data_bd55a0e7019daad93f7c0849e947cb8d
#
_entry.id   bd55a0e7019daad93f7c0849e947cb8d
#
_cell.length_a   1.000
_cell.length_b   1.000
_cell.length_c   1.000
_cell.angle_alpha   90.00
_cell.angle_beta   90.00
_cell.angle_gamma   90.00
#
_symmetry.space_group_name_H-M   'P 1'
#
loop_
_entity.id
_entity.type
_entity.pdbx_description
1 polymer ?
#
loop_
_entity_poly.entity_id
_entity_poly.type
_entity_poly.pdbx_seq_one_letter_code
_entity_poly.pdbx_strand_id
1 'polypeptide(L)' 'MSPVLKRSIIIAGHKTSISLEDEFWNSFKEIADERGMTVTALVGAIDDDRKHANLSSAIRLFVLGAYRKQLAAWGRH' A
#
# COMPACT_ATOMS: atom_id res chain seq x y z
N MET A 1 -19.17 -1.29 -4.92
CA MET A 1 -17.77 -1.69 -5.16
C MET A 1 -17.07 -0.63 -5.99
N SER A 2 -15.94 -0.16 -5.53
CA SER A 2 -15.21 0.89 -6.23
C SER A 2 -14.46 0.34 -7.44
N PRO A 3 -14.41 1.09 -8.54
CA PRO A 3 -13.59 0.68 -9.66
C PRO A 3 -12.11 0.71 -9.30
N VAL A 4 -11.33 -0.07 -10.02
CA VAL A 4 -9.88 -0.03 -9.93
C VAL A 4 -9.40 1.19 -10.72
N LEU A 5 -8.70 2.09 -10.05
CA LEU A 5 -8.18 3.30 -10.69
C LEU A 5 -6.67 3.24 -10.82
N LYS A 6 -6.19 3.65 -11.98
CA LYS A 6 -4.77 3.68 -12.27
C LYS A 6 -4.19 5.01 -11.82
N ARG A 7 -3.13 4.95 -11.02
CA ARG A 7 -2.43 6.13 -10.53
C ARG A 7 -0.97 6.06 -10.89
N SER A 8 -0.41 7.19 -11.31
CA SER A 8 1.01 7.28 -11.64
C SER A 8 1.77 7.86 -10.46
N ILE A 9 2.88 7.24 -10.10
CA ILE A 9 3.78 7.75 -9.06
C ILE A 9 5.20 7.64 -9.56
N ILE A 10 6.11 8.40 -8.94
CA ILE A 10 7.53 8.37 -9.27
C ILE A 10 8.28 7.74 -8.11
N ILE A 11 9.01 6.65 -8.39
CA ILE A 11 9.82 5.94 -7.40
C ILE A 11 11.25 5.88 -7.91
N ALA A 12 12.19 6.40 -7.13
CA ALA A 12 13.61 6.37 -7.48
C ALA A 12 13.87 6.93 -8.89
N GLY A 13 13.14 7.99 -9.26
CA GLY A 13 13.30 8.62 -10.57
C GLY A 13 12.55 7.93 -11.70
N HIS A 14 11.86 6.83 -11.45
CA HIS A 14 11.10 6.11 -12.46
C HIS A 14 9.61 6.29 -12.26
N LYS A 15 8.92 6.61 -13.34
CA LYS A 15 7.46 6.68 -13.32
C LYS A 15 6.90 5.28 -13.35
N THR A 16 6.02 4.97 -12.40
CA THR A 16 5.35 3.68 -12.35
C THR A 16 3.86 3.89 -12.15
N SER A 17 3.07 2.89 -12.51
CA SER A 17 1.62 2.93 -12.35
C SER A 17 1.19 1.87 -11.36
N ILE A 18 0.26 2.23 -10.50
CA ILE A 18 -0.40 1.29 -9.61
C ILE A 18 -1.90 1.36 -9.85
N SER A 19 -2.55 0.21 -9.78
CA SER A 19 -4.00 0.12 -10.00
C SER A 19 -4.63 -0.42 -8.73
N LEU A 20 -5.39 0.42 -8.05
CA LEU A 20 -6.01 0.11 -6.78
C LEU A 20 -7.43 0.64 -6.72
N GLU A 21 -8.26 -0.08 -6.03
CA GLU A 21 -9.57 0.42 -5.62
C GLU A 21 -9.38 1.56 -4.62
N ASP A 22 -10.33 2.49 -4.59
CA ASP A 22 -10.26 3.64 -3.68
C ASP A 22 -10.11 3.22 -2.22
N GLU A 23 -10.78 2.16 -1.82
CA GLU A 23 -10.70 1.66 -0.45
C GLU A 23 -9.27 1.29 -0.08
N PHE A 24 -8.57 0.57 -0.95
CA PHE A 24 -7.17 0.23 -0.73
C PHE A 24 -6.27 1.46 -0.77
N TRP A 25 -6.51 2.36 -1.71
CA TRP A 25 -5.71 3.57 -1.82
C TRP A 25 -5.84 4.45 -0.58
N ASN A 26 -7.06 4.66 -0.12
CA ASN A 26 -7.30 5.48 1.07
C ASN A 26 -6.69 4.84 2.32
N SER A 27 -6.84 3.53 2.47
CA SER A 27 -6.24 2.81 3.59
C SER A 27 -4.72 2.89 3.54
N PHE A 28 -4.16 2.78 2.35
CA PHE A 28 -2.72 2.88 2.17
C PHE A 28 -2.19 4.26 2.57
N LYS A 29 -2.90 5.32 2.17
CA LYS A 29 -2.53 6.69 2.56
C LYS A 29 -2.58 6.87 4.08
N GLU A 30 -3.60 6.32 4.73
CA GLU A 30 -3.74 6.38 6.18
C GLU A 30 -2.58 5.68 6.88
N ILE A 31 -2.18 4.51 6.38
CA ILE A 31 -1.06 3.78 6.95
C ILE A 31 0.24 4.58 6.80
N ALA A 32 0.46 5.17 5.63
CA ALA A 32 1.63 6.01 5.42
C ALA A 32 1.66 7.19 6.41
N ASP A 33 0.52 7.84 6.58
CA ASP A 33 0.38 8.97 7.50
C ASP A 33 0.69 8.56 8.93
N GLU A 34 0.15 7.44 9.37
CA GLU A 34 0.41 6.91 10.72
C GLU A 34 1.89 6.61 10.96
N ARG A 35 2.60 6.22 9.92
CA ARG A 35 4.03 5.91 10.00
C ARG A 35 4.92 7.13 9.80
N GLY A 36 4.33 8.30 9.55
CA GLY A 36 5.08 9.50 9.26
C GLY A 36 5.83 9.45 7.95
N MET A 37 5.31 8.69 6.98
CA MET A 37 5.92 8.51 5.67
C MET A 37 5.07 9.13 4.58
N THR A 38 5.71 9.55 3.50
CA THR A 38 4.97 9.91 2.30
C THR A 38 4.49 8.63 1.61
N VAL A 39 3.44 8.74 0.81
CA VAL A 39 2.94 7.61 0.02
C VAL A 39 4.05 7.08 -0.88
N THR A 40 4.78 7.97 -1.54
CA THR A 40 5.87 7.58 -2.44
C THR A 40 6.97 6.81 -1.69
N ALA A 41 7.33 7.25 -0.49
CA ALA A 41 8.35 6.56 0.32
C ALA A 41 7.88 5.17 0.71
N LEU A 42 6.61 5.03 1.11
CA LEU A 42 6.08 3.74 1.50
C LEU A 42 5.98 2.78 0.30
N VAL A 43 5.56 3.28 -0.85
CA VAL A 43 5.53 2.48 -2.08
C VAL A 43 6.94 2.02 -2.44
N GLY A 44 7.93 2.91 -2.33
CA GLY A 44 9.32 2.56 -2.60
C GLY A 44 9.83 1.44 -1.70
N ALA A 45 9.49 1.49 -0.41
CA ALA A 45 9.88 0.44 0.52
C ALA A 45 9.24 -0.91 0.16
N ILE A 46 7.98 -0.90 -0.24
CA ILE A 46 7.28 -2.12 -0.67
C ILE A 46 7.88 -2.66 -1.97
N ASP A 47 8.20 -1.76 -2.90
CA ASP A 47 8.78 -2.16 -4.17
C ASP A 47 10.15 -2.82 -3.99
N ASP A 48 10.95 -2.31 -3.08
CA ASP A 48 12.26 -2.88 -2.77
C ASP A 48 12.16 -4.27 -2.16
N ASP A 49 11.11 -4.52 -1.39
CA ASP A 49 10.94 -5.78 -0.66
C ASP A 49 10.16 -6.83 -1.44
N ARG A 50 9.44 -6.46 -2.49
CA ARG A 50 8.64 -7.41 -3.25
C ARG A 50 9.52 -8.34 -4.08
N LYS A 51 9.08 -9.60 -4.16
CA LYS A 51 9.87 -10.61 -4.88
C LYS A 51 9.29 -11.00 -6.22
N HIS A 52 7.98 -11.05 -6.35
CA HIS A 52 7.33 -11.58 -7.55
C HIS A 52 6.14 -10.81 -8.03
N ALA A 53 5.24 -10.47 -7.16
CA ALA A 53 3.96 -9.88 -7.53
C ALA A 53 4.14 -8.51 -8.17
N ASN A 54 3.18 -8.11 -8.98
CA ASN A 54 3.15 -6.74 -9.45
C ASN A 54 2.95 -5.80 -8.25
N LEU A 55 3.32 -4.55 -8.43
CA LEU A 55 3.32 -3.58 -7.34
C LEU A 55 1.93 -3.36 -6.75
N SER A 56 0.89 -3.36 -7.57
CA SER A 56 -0.49 -3.20 -7.09
C SER A 56 -0.88 -4.31 -6.13
N SER A 57 -0.55 -5.56 -6.46
CA SER A 57 -0.81 -6.69 -5.60
C SER A 57 0.00 -6.62 -4.31
N ALA A 58 1.26 -6.19 -4.40
CA ALA A 58 2.11 -6.03 -3.22
C ALA A 58 1.53 -5.00 -2.26
N ILE A 59 1.00 -3.90 -2.78
CA ILE A 59 0.36 -2.87 -1.95
C ILE A 59 -0.91 -3.41 -1.29
N ARG A 60 -1.76 -4.14 -2.04
CA ARG A 60 -2.96 -4.74 -1.46
C ARG A 60 -2.62 -5.69 -0.32
N LEU A 61 -1.63 -6.54 -0.52
CA LEU A 61 -1.20 -7.48 0.51
C LEU A 61 -0.62 -6.76 1.73
N PHE A 62 0.10 -5.67 1.49
CA PHE A 62 0.63 -4.85 2.57
C PHE A 62 -0.50 -4.25 3.42
N VAL A 63 -1.52 -3.67 2.77
CA VAL A 63 -2.66 -3.09 3.47
C VAL A 63 -3.40 -4.16 4.27
N LEU A 64 -3.66 -5.30 3.65
CA LEU A 64 -4.35 -6.40 4.32
C LEU A 64 -3.53 -6.87 5.52
N GLY A 65 -2.23 -7.04 5.36
CA GLY A 65 -1.35 -7.47 6.45
C GLY A 65 -1.34 -6.48 7.61
N ALA A 66 -1.34 -5.18 7.32
CA ALA A 66 -1.38 -4.15 8.36
C ALA A 66 -2.66 -4.23 9.18
N TYR A 67 -3.81 -4.41 8.53
CA TYR A 67 -5.08 -4.51 9.24
C TYR A 67 -5.21 -5.83 10.01
N ARG A 68 -4.74 -6.93 9.45
CA ARG A 68 -4.75 -8.21 10.15
C ARG A 68 -3.90 -8.17 11.41
N LYS A 69 -2.75 -7.51 11.36
CA LYS A 69 -1.89 -7.33 12.50
C LYS A 69 -2.57 -6.50 13.59
N GLN A 70 -3.26 -5.44 13.18
CA GLN A 70 -4.02 -4.60 14.09
C GLN A 70 -5.16 -5.37 14.75
N LEU A 71 -5.89 -6.17 13.99
CA LEU A 71 -6.96 -7.02 14.51
C LEU A 71 -6.44 -8.05 15.49
N ALA A 72 -5.29 -8.66 15.20
CA ALA A 72 -4.68 -9.63 16.11
C ALA A 72 -4.30 -8.98 17.43
N ALA A 73 -3.77 -7.76 17.41
CA ALA A 73 -3.46 -7.02 18.62
C ALA A 73 -4.73 -6.70 19.42
N TRP A 74 -5.81 -6.36 18.73
CA TRP A 74 -7.10 -6.08 19.36
C TRP A 74 -7.70 -7.31 20.01
N GLY A 75 -7.58 -8.46 19.36
CA GLY A 75 -8.14 -9.71 19.84
C GLY A 75 -7.43 -10.31 21.03
N ARG A 76 -6.36 -9.72 21.51
CA ARG A 76 -5.58 -10.23 22.64
C ARG A 76 -5.97 -9.66 23.99
N HIS A 77 -7.04 -8.93 24.03
CA HIS A 77 -7.52 -8.37 25.28
C HIS A 77 -8.10 -9.41 26.21
#